data_5b4f8aa5b36f83872ec9cc47f885d612
#
_entry.id   5b4f8aa5b36f83872ec9cc47f885d612
#
_cell.length_a   1.000
_cell.length_b   1.000
_cell.length_c   1.000
_cell.angle_alpha   90.00
_cell.angle_beta   90.00
_cell.angle_gamma   90.00
#
_symmetry.space_group_name_H-M   'P 1'
#
loop_
_entity.id
_entity.type
_entity.pdbx_description
1 polymer ?
#
loop_
_entity_poly.entity_id
_entity_poly.type
_entity_poly.pdbx_seq_one_letter_code
_entity_poly.pdbx_strand_id
1 'polypeptide(L)'
;MKKNEHPTPNIQHPMPKETTGNVWVFNDGHGKNRKFDLEERLLEFASAVIDLSEKLPNSRAGNHVAGQILRSGTSPYPNHGEAEDAESREDFVHKLKICLKELRETHRWARLIKRKGWVMDVKDNTTLDFILSEADELIRIFFSSIQTAKRNALNERRRSTGEAG
;
A
#
# COMPACT_ATOMS: atom_id res chain seq x y z
N MET A 1 -40.72 -5.73 -19.55
CA MET A 1 -39.76 -5.52 -18.44
C MET A 1 -38.36 -5.55 -18.99
N LYS A 2 -37.74 -4.37 -19.17
CA LYS A 2 -36.37 -4.27 -19.67
C LYS A 2 -35.42 -4.27 -18.46
N LYS A 3 -34.51 -5.25 -18.40
CA LYS A 3 -33.43 -5.28 -17.39
C LYS A 3 -32.42 -4.20 -17.71
N ASN A 4 -32.25 -3.24 -16.81
CA ASN A 4 -31.15 -2.28 -16.84
C ASN A 4 -29.88 -3.01 -16.42
N GLU A 5 -29.03 -3.30 -17.39
CA GLU A 5 -27.63 -3.69 -17.13
C GLU A 5 -26.81 -2.40 -16.95
N HIS A 6 -26.32 -2.16 -15.74
CA HIS A 6 -25.34 -1.13 -15.49
C HIS A 6 -23.99 -1.58 -16.04
N PRO A 7 -23.32 -0.80 -16.89
CA PRO A 7 -21.99 -1.13 -17.35
C PRO A 7 -21.00 -1.00 -16.17
N THR A 8 -20.30 -2.10 -15.88
CA THR A 8 -19.14 -2.09 -14.96
C THR A 8 -18.07 -1.20 -15.54
N PRO A 9 -17.51 -0.23 -14.77
CA PRO A 9 -16.41 0.60 -15.26
C PRO A 9 -15.19 -0.30 -15.50
N ASN A 10 -14.73 -0.34 -16.74
CA ASN A 10 -13.48 -0.97 -17.12
C ASN A 10 -12.32 -0.11 -16.61
N ILE A 11 -11.87 -0.35 -15.37
CA ILE A 11 -10.69 0.29 -14.80
C ILE A 11 -9.46 -0.40 -15.38
N GLN A 12 -9.02 0.06 -16.54
CA GLN A 12 -7.69 -0.27 -17.07
C GLN A 12 -6.66 0.46 -16.20
N HIS A 13 -6.00 -0.28 -15.30
CA HIS A 13 -4.87 0.26 -14.56
C HIS A 13 -3.72 0.53 -15.52
N PRO A 14 -3.15 1.74 -15.55
CA PRO A 14 -2.01 2.05 -16.40
C PRO A 14 -0.81 1.20 -15.99
N MET A 15 -0.19 0.56 -16.99
CA MET A 15 1.03 -0.23 -16.80
C MET A 15 2.23 0.70 -16.63
N PRO A 16 3.20 0.39 -15.75
CA PRO A 16 4.42 1.18 -15.61
C PRO A 16 5.21 1.19 -16.91
N LYS A 17 5.57 2.37 -17.42
CA LYS A 17 6.52 2.53 -18.52
C LYS A 17 7.95 2.49 -17.98
N GLU A 18 8.89 2.02 -18.82
CA GLU A 18 10.29 1.78 -18.51
C GLU A 18 11.00 2.94 -17.82
N THR A 19 11.85 2.59 -16.86
CA THR A 19 12.57 3.50 -15.97
C THR A 19 13.92 3.91 -16.53
N THR A 20 14.21 5.20 -16.47
CA THR A 20 15.57 5.71 -16.29
C THR A 20 15.67 6.26 -14.86
N GLY A 21 16.35 5.48 -13.99
CA GLY A 21 16.45 5.81 -12.56
C GLY A 21 15.23 5.36 -11.74
N ASN A 22 15.39 5.03 -10.47
CA ASN A 22 14.42 4.45 -9.52
C ASN A 22 13.14 5.29 -9.27
N VAL A 23 12.56 5.86 -10.30
CA VAL A 23 11.31 6.64 -10.22
C VAL A 23 10.19 5.90 -10.94
N TRP A 24 9.21 5.42 -10.20
CA TRP A 24 8.00 4.83 -10.73
C TRP A 24 7.06 5.93 -11.25
N VAL A 25 6.89 6.03 -12.57
CA VAL A 25 5.95 6.97 -13.19
C VAL A 25 4.68 6.21 -13.59
N PHE A 26 3.57 6.51 -12.92
CA PHE A 26 2.25 6.05 -13.33
C PHE A 26 1.57 7.14 -14.19
N ASN A 27 1.00 6.73 -15.32
CA ASN A 27 0.21 7.63 -16.18
C ASN A 27 -1.27 7.45 -15.84
N ASP A 28 -1.88 8.45 -15.21
CA ASP A 28 -3.30 8.45 -14.79
C ASP A 28 -4.29 8.77 -15.92
N GLY A 29 -3.84 8.75 -17.16
CA GLY A 29 -4.70 9.05 -18.32
C GLY A 29 -5.06 10.53 -18.50
N HIS A 30 -4.65 11.44 -17.59
CA HIS A 30 -4.96 12.88 -17.65
C HIS A 30 -3.75 13.74 -18.02
N GLY A 31 -2.66 13.15 -18.53
CA GLY A 31 -1.52 13.87 -19.12
C GLY A 31 -0.67 14.67 -18.15
N LYS A 32 -0.86 14.55 -16.83
CA LYS A 32 0.01 15.10 -15.81
C LYS A 32 0.95 14.02 -15.31
N ASN A 33 2.24 14.12 -15.62
CA ASN A 33 3.30 13.37 -14.95
C ASN A 33 3.35 13.82 -13.47
N ARG A 34 2.48 13.27 -12.63
CA ARG A 34 2.67 13.38 -11.18
C ARG A 34 3.82 12.45 -10.83
N LYS A 35 4.90 13.01 -10.32
CA LYS A 35 5.88 12.26 -9.56
C LYS A 35 5.09 11.62 -8.42
N PHE A 36 4.85 10.32 -8.51
CA PHE A 36 4.08 9.61 -7.50
C PHE A 36 5.00 9.46 -6.29
N ASP A 37 4.83 10.33 -5.32
CA ASP A 37 5.62 10.33 -4.09
C ASP A 37 5.04 9.28 -3.14
N LEU A 38 5.47 8.02 -3.34
CA LEU A 38 5.04 6.92 -2.48
C LEU A 38 5.59 7.07 -1.07
N GLU A 39 6.78 7.66 -0.94
CA GLU A 39 7.39 7.94 0.35
C GLU A 39 6.51 8.91 1.17
N GLU A 40 6.08 10.03 0.57
CA GLU A 40 5.21 11.00 1.26
C GLU A 40 3.86 10.38 1.65
N ARG A 41 3.26 9.57 0.78
CA ARG A 41 2.02 8.85 1.12
C ARG A 41 2.20 7.89 2.30
N LEU A 42 3.32 7.19 2.37
CA LEU A 42 3.64 6.31 3.50
C LEU A 42 3.89 7.09 4.79
N LEU A 43 4.52 8.27 4.69
CA LEU A 43 4.71 9.18 5.81
C LEU A 43 3.38 9.70 6.36
N GLU A 44 2.50 10.20 5.49
CA GLU A 44 1.15 10.64 5.87
C GLU A 44 0.33 9.50 6.48
N PHE A 45 0.39 8.32 5.87
CA PHE A 45 -0.28 7.12 6.38
C PHE A 45 0.21 6.73 7.78
N ALA A 46 1.53 6.68 7.99
CA ALA A 46 2.11 6.36 9.29
C ALA A 46 1.74 7.41 10.35
N SER A 47 1.75 8.70 9.99
CA SER A 47 1.32 9.79 10.87
C SER A 47 -0.15 9.64 11.29
N ALA A 48 -1.03 9.37 10.34
CA ALA A 48 -2.45 9.15 10.63
C ALA A 48 -2.68 7.94 11.55
N VAL A 49 -1.89 6.86 11.38
CA VAL A 49 -1.95 5.69 12.26
C VAL A 49 -1.48 6.02 13.68
N ILE A 50 -0.43 6.82 13.84
CA ILE A 50 0.02 7.30 15.15
C ILE A 50 -1.12 8.07 15.83
N ASP A 51 -1.70 9.07 15.15
CA ASP A 51 -2.78 9.89 15.67
C ASP A 51 -4.00 9.05 16.10
N LEU A 52 -4.37 8.05 15.28
CA LEU A 52 -5.46 7.14 15.61
C LEU A 52 -5.15 6.28 16.82
N SER A 53 -3.92 5.76 16.93
CA SER A 53 -3.53 4.87 18.03
C SER A 53 -3.65 5.54 19.40
N GLU A 54 -3.36 6.84 19.48
CA GLU A 54 -3.47 7.67 20.71
C GLU A 54 -4.94 7.97 21.12
N LYS A 55 -5.90 7.74 20.20
CA LYS A 55 -7.32 7.97 20.45
C LYS A 55 -8.10 6.74 20.91
N LEU A 56 -7.46 5.58 20.89
CA LEU A 56 -8.11 4.34 21.30
C LEU A 56 -8.37 4.31 22.81
N PRO A 57 -9.42 3.59 23.28
CA PRO A 57 -9.76 3.56 24.69
C PRO A 57 -8.62 3.06 25.56
N ASN A 58 -8.35 3.75 26.68
CA ASN A 58 -7.39 3.29 27.68
C ASN A 58 -7.98 2.11 28.47
N SER A 59 -7.98 0.96 27.83
CA SER A 59 -8.42 -0.32 28.38
C SER A 59 -7.43 -1.41 27.95
N ARG A 60 -7.48 -2.58 28.60
CA ARG A 60 -6.61 -3.70 28.20
C ARG A 60 -6.71 -4.03 26.71
N ALA A 61 -7.93 -4.08 26.16
CA ALA A 61 -8.15 -4.38 24.75
C ALA A 61 -7.75 -3.20 23.84
N GLY A 62 -8.10 -1.96 24.23
CA GLY A 62 -7.71 -0.75 23.48
C GLY A 62 -6.20 -0.60 23.40
N ASN A 63 -5.50 -0.74 24.52
CA ASN A 63 -4.03 -0.63 24.55
C ASN A 63 -3.36 -1.74 23.72
N HIS A 64 -3.89 -2.96 23.72
CA HIS A 64 -3.40 -4.05 22.88
C HIS A 64 -3.55 -3.69 21.38
N VAL A 65 -4.73 -3.29 20.97
CA VAL A 65 -5.01 -2.95 19.56
C VAL A 65 -4.22 -1.70 19.13
N ALA A 66 -4.11 -0.68 20.00
CA ALA A 66 -3.29 0.50 19.76
C ALA A 66 -1.83 0.13 19.44
N GLY A 67 -1.23 -0.74 20.25
CA GLY A 67 0.13 -1.22 20.00
C GLY A 67 0.27 -2.01 18.70
N GLN A 68 -0.72 -2.82 18.32
CA GLN A 68 -0.69 -3.61 17.10
C GLN A 68 -0.82 -2.73 15.84
N ILE A 69 -1.80 -1.81 15.82
CA ILE A 69 -1.98 -0.93 14.66
C ILE A 69 -0.82 0.05 14.52
N LEU A 70 -0.28 0.57 15.62
CA LEU A 70 0.90 1.43 15.62
C LEU A 70 2.10 0.73 14.98
N ARG A 71 2.42 -0.48 15.44
CA ARG A 71 3.53 -1.28 14.91
C ARG A 71 3.36 -1.58 13.43
N SER A 72 2.21 -2.12 13.04
CA SER A 72 1.98 -2.51 11.64
C SER A 72 1.82 -1.32 10.70
N GLY A 73 1.24 -0.21 11.15
CA GLY A 73 0.97 0.96 10.32
C GLY A 73 2.19 1.84 10.10
N THR A 74 3.15 1.86 11.02
CA THR A 74 4.40 2.62 10.86
C THR A 74 5.50 1.84 10.15
N SER A 75 5.45 0.50 10.15
CA SER A 75 6.46 -0.38 9.55
C SER A 75 6.66 -0.19 8.03
N PRO A 76 5.62 0.05 7.20
CA PRO A 76 5.80 0.19 5.76
C PRO A 76 6.71 1.35 5.35
N TYR A 77 6.70 2.47 6.07
CA TYR A 77 7.49 3.65 5.75
C TYR A 77 9.00 3.37 5.75
N PRO A 78 9.64 2.92 6.85
CA PRO A 78 11.07 2.62 6.83
C PRO A 78 11.43 1.43 5.93
N ASN A 79 10.58 0.38 5.85
CA ASN A 79 10.85 -0.76 4.98
C ASN A 79 10.80 -0.40 3.49
N HIS A 80 10.03 0.62 3.09
CA HIS A 80 10.07 1.14 1.72
C HIS A 80 11.41 1.82 1.43
N GLY A 81 11.93 2.66 2.34
CA GLY A 81 13.27 3.24 2.19
C GLY A 81 14.36 2.16 2.06
N GLU A 82 14.30 1.12 2.89
CA GLU A 82 15.23 -0.02 2.77
C GLU A 82 15.06 -0.79 1.45
N ALA A 83 13.87 -0.79 0.84
CA ALA A 83 13.66 -1.38 -0.47
C ALA A 83 14.31 -0.53 -1.59
N GLU A 84 14.25 0.81 -1.48
CA GLU A 84 14.89 1.70 -2.45
C GLU A 84 16.42 1.56 -2.44
N ASP A 85 17.00 1.27 -1.27
CA ASP A 85 18.44 1.03 -1.07
C ASP A 85 18.85 -0.45 -1.22
N ALA A 86 17.95 -1.31 -1.70
CA ALA A 86 18.20 -2.76 -1.76
C ALA A 86 19.37 -3.11 -2.70
N GLU A 87 20.31 -3.93 -2.21
CA GLU A 87 21.49 -4.36 -2.97
C GLU A 87 21.17 -5.37 -4.08
N SER A 88 20.02 -6.03 -4.00
CA SER A 88 19.57 -7.00 -4.97
C SER A 88 18.06 -6.92 -5.24
N ARG A 89 17.63 -7.48 -6.39
CA ARG A 89 16.21 -7.59 -6.70
C ARG A 89 15.44 -8.48 -5.71
N GLU A 90 16.08 -9.54 -5.25
CA GLU A 90 15.54 -10.46 -4.27
C GLU A 90 15.28 -9.73 -2.94
N ASP A 91 16.21 -8.90 -2.50
CA ASP A 91 16.08 -8.08 -1.30
C ASP A 91 15.00 -7.00 -1.49
N PHE A 92 14.99 -6.28 -2.62
CA PHE A 92 13.92 -5.36 -2.98
C PHE A 92 12.54 -6.00 -2.87
N VAL A 93 12.33 -7.16 -3.49
CA VAL A 93 11.06 -7.89 -3.43
C VAL A 93 10.75 -8.35 -2.01
N HIS A 94 11.75 -8.73 -1.23
CA HIS A 94 11.59 -9.12 0.17
C HIS A 94 11.05 -7.97 1.00
N LYS A 95 11.66 -6.78 0.91
CA LYS A 95 11.24 -5.56 1.63
C LYS A 95 9.83 -5.12 1.24
N LEU A 96 9.50 -5.14 -0.06
CA LEU A 96 8.13 -4.84 -0.52
C LEU A 96 7.09 -5.84 0.02
N LYS A 97 7.43 -7.11 0.18
CA LYS A 97 6.54 -8.11 0.79
C LYS A 97 6.30 -7.82 2.28
N ILE A 98 7.31 -7.32 3.01
CA ILE A 98 7.15 -6.88 4.39
C ILE A 98 6.15 -5.72 4.42
N CYS A 99 6.34 -4.67 3.62
CA CYS A 99 5.40 -3.55 3.53
C CYS A 99 3.96 -4.03 3.25
N LEU A 100 3.79 -4.90 2.26
CA LEU A 100 2.48 -5.46 1.89
C LEU A 100 1.82 -6.25 3.03
N LYS A 101 2.59 -7.02 3.78
CA LYS A 101 2.10 -7.78 4.94
C LYS A 101 1.61 -6.83 6.03
N GLU A 102 2.41 -5.84 6.38
CA GLU A 102 2.12 -4.88 7.45
C GLU A 102 0.93 -3.98 7.09
N LEU A 103 0.80 -3.53 5.85
CA LEU A 103 -0.38 -2.78 5.36
C LEU A 103 -1.67 -3.62 5.49
N ARG A 104 -1.63 -4.90 5.15
CA ARG A 104 -2.77 -5.80 5.32
C ARG A 104 -3.13 -6.03 6.79
N GLU A 105 -2.14 -6.09 7.66
CA GLU A 105 -2.36 -6.18 9.10
C GLU A 105 -3.00 -4.90 9.63
N THR A 106 -2.48 -3.73 9.27
CA THR A 106 -3.03 -2.42 9.65
C THR A 106 -4.48 -2.27 9.19
N HIS A 107 -4.78 -2.62 7.95
CA HIS A 107 -6.15 -2.58 7.42
C HIS A 107 -7.12 -3.47 8.24
N ARG A 108 -6.67 -4.64 8.70
CA ARG A 108 -7.49 -5.52 9.55
C ARG A 108 -7.74 -4.90 10.93
N TRP A 109 -6.71 -4.31 11.55
CA TRP A 109 -6.86 -3.62 12.83
C TRP A 109 -7.78 -2.40 12.70
N ALA A 110 -7.64 -1.57 11.67
CA ALA A 110 -8.50 -0.44 11.39
C ALA A 110 -9.97 -0.88 11.22
N ARG A 111 -10.25 -1.96 10.50
CA ARG A 111 -11.59 -2.55 10.39
C ARG A 111 -12.14 -3.00 11.74
N LEU A 112 -11.32 -3.58 12.60
CA LEU A 112 -11.73 -3.98 13.94
C LEU A 112 -12.09 -2.77 14.80
N ILE A 113 -11.26 -1.71 14.77
CA ILE A 113 -11.51 -0.44 15.47
C ILE A 113 -12.85 0.16 15.02
N LYS A 114 -13.09 0.23 13.70
CA LYS A 114 -14.35 0.70 13.12
C LYS A 114 -15.53 -0.13 13.59
N ARG A 115 -15.42 -1.45 13.58
CA ARG A 115 -16.48 -2.37 14.05
C ARG A 115 -16.79 -2.21 15.53
N LYS A 116 -15.79 -1.88 16.36
CA LYS A 116 -15.95 -1.66 17.80
C LYS A 116 -16.56 -0.30 18.13
N GLY A 117 -16.59 0.64 17.17
CA GLY A 117 -17.05 2.01 17.42
C GLY A 117 -16.19 2.71 18.48
N TRP A 118 -14.89 2.43 18.52
CA TRP A 118 -14.00 3.01 19.54
C TRP A 118 -13.61 4.45 19.26
N VAL A 119 -13.83 4.90 18.05
CA VAL A 119 -13.58 6.27 17.61
C VAL A 119 -14.94 6.93 17.41
N MET A 120 -15.27 7.94 18.21
CA MET A 120 -16.59 8.57 18.23
C MET A 120 -16.57 10.00 17.67
N ASP A 121 -15.42 10.68 17.72
CA ASP A 121 -15.28 12.02 17.17
C ASP A 121 -15.30 12.00 15.64
N VAL A 122 -15.91 13.02 15.03
CA VAL A 122 -16.02 13.12 13.56
C VAL A 122 -14.65 13.18 12.90
N LYS A 123 -13.71 13.95 13.48
CA LYS A 123 -12.35 14.08 12.96
C LYS A 123 -11.61 12.75 13.01
N ASP A 124 -11.73 12.04 14.11
CA ASP A 124 -11.05 10.75 14.30
C ASP A 124 -11.66 9.67 13.40
N ASN A 125 -12.99 9.70 13.14
CA ASN A 125 -13.63 8.85 12.14
C ASN A 125 -13.14 9.13 10.72
N THR A 126 -12.92 10.41 10.37
CA THR A 126 -12.33 10.80 9.08
C THR A 126 -10.91 10.24 8.93
N THR A 127 -10.10 10.29 10.00
CA THR A 127 -8.76 9.70 10.04
C THR A 127 -8.81 8.18 9.85
N LEU A 128 -9.75 7.50 10.52
CA LEU A 128 -9.94 6.06 10.37
C LEU A 128 -10.37 5.66 8.94
N ASP A 129 -11.26 6.44 8.33
CA ASP A 129 -11.71 6.21 6.95
C ASP A 129 -10.58 6.48 5.94
N PHE A 130 -9.75 7.51 6.17
CA PHE A 130 -8.53 7.73 5.41
C PHE A 130 -7.58 6.53 5.50
N ILE A 131 -7.28 6.03 6.72
CA ILE A 131 -6.41 4.87 6.91
C ILE A 131 -6.93 3.64 6.16
N LEU A 132 -8.24 3.39 6.20
CA LEU A 132 -8.85 2.26 5.50
C LEU A 132 -8.71 2.37 3.98
N SER A 133 -9.05 3.54 3.41
CA SER A 133 -8.97 3.77 1.97
C SER A 133 -7.53 3.79 1.47
N GLU A 134 -6.62 4.45 2.19
CA GLU A 134 -5.23 4.56 1.82
C GLU A 134 -4.50 3.20 1.93
N ALA A 135 -4.81 2.40 2.97
CA ALA A 135 -4.28 1.05 3.08
C ALA A 135 -4.67 0.18 1.87
N ASP A 136 -5.92 0.27 1.40
CA ASP A 136 -6.37 -0.47 0.22
C ASP A 136 -5.61 -0.06 -1.05
N GLU A 137 -5.35 1.25 -1.24
CA GLU A 137 -4.56 1.75 -2.36
C GLU A 137 -3.10 1.30 -2.28
N LEU A 138 -2.46 1.47 -1.12
CA LEU A 138 -1.07 1.06 -0.89
C LEU A 138 -0.90 -0.45 -1.08
N ILE A 139 -1.83 -1.28 -0.60
CA ILE A 139 -1.84 -2.73 -0.82
C ILE A 139 -1.82 -3.06 -2.32
N ARG A 140 -2.64 -2.38 -3.14
CA ARG A 140 -2.67 -2.57 -4.59
C ARG A 140 -1.35 -2.19 -5.24
N ILE A 141 -0.77 -1.07 -4.83
CA ILE A 141 0.52 -0.57 -5.34
C ILE A 141 1.64 -1.57 -5.05
N PHE A 142 1.82 -1.95 -3.78
CA PHE A 142 2.86 -2.89 -3.38
C PHE A 142 2.69 -4.27 -4.03
N PHE A 143 1.46 -4.76 -4.12
CA PHE A 143 1.18 -6.02 -4.82
C PHE A 143 1.59 -5.95 -6.29
N SER A 144 1.20 -4.91 -7.02
CA SER A 144 1.54 -4.72 -8.44
C SER A 144 3.05 -4.57 -8.63
N SER A 145 3.73 -3.83 -7.77
CA SER A 145 5.20 -3.66 -7.81
C SER A 145 5.93 -4.98 -7.65
N ILE A 146 5.51 -5.82 -6.68
CA ILE A 146 6.07 -7.17 -6.48
C ILE A 146 5.86 -8.05 -7.71
N GLN A 147 4.66 -8.04 -8.31
CA GLN A 147 4.39 -8.84 -9.51
C GLN A 147 5.25 -8.39 -10.70
N THR A 148 5.40 -7.10 -10.89
CA THR A 148 6.24 -6.52 -11.95
C THR A 148 7.71 -6.89 -11.77
N ALA A 149 8.26 -6.75 -10.56
CA ALA A 149 9.64 -7.10 -10.26
C ALA A 149 9.92 -8.59 -10.52
N LYS A 150 9.01 -9.48 -10.14
CA LYS A 150 9.12 -10.92 -10.40
C LYS A 150 9.06 -11.26 -11.89
N ARG A 151 8.16 -10.62 -12.63
CA ARG A 151 8.02 -10.83 -14.08
C ARG A 151 9.29 -10.40 -14.81
N ASN A 152 9.87 -9.27 -14.45
CA ASN A 152 11.10 -8.77 -15.04
C ASN A 152 12.26 -9.74 -14.79
N ALA A 153 12.38 -10.30 -13.59
CA ALA A 153 13.36 -11.32 -13.26
C ALA A 153 13.25 -12.58 -14.14
N LEU A 154 12.01 -13.04 -14.38
CA LEU A 154 11.77 -14.19 -15.26
C LEU A 154 12.16 -13.91 -16.71
N ASN A 155 11.82 -12.74 -17.23
CA ASN A 155 12.13 -12.34 -18.59
C ASN A 155 13.66 -12.21 -18.82
N GLU A 156 14.39 -11.68 -17.85
CA GLU A 156 15.86 -11.60 -17.92
C GLU A 156 16.51 -12.99 -17.92
N ARG A 157 16.05 -13.91 -17.08
CA ARG A 157 16.51 -15.30 -17.08
C ARG A 157 16.30 -15.98 -18.42
N ARG A 158 15.12 -15.84 -19.04
CA ARG A 158 14.82 -16.39 -20.37
C ARG A 158 15.75 -15.82 -21.45
N ARG A 159 16.03 -14.52 -21.41
CA ARG A 159 16.99 -13.90 -22.36
C ARG A 159 18.41 -14.41 -22.17
N SER A 160 18.85 -14.65 -20.93
CA SER A 160 20.20 -15.17 -20.65
C SER A 160 20.37 -16.64 -20.98
N THR A 161 19.28 -17.46 -20.98
CA THR A 161 19.31 -18.87 -21.33
C THR A 161 19.11 -19.14 -22.84
N GLY A 162 18.90 -18.09 -23.65
CA GLY A 162 18.72 -18.27 -25.11
C GLY A 162 17.37 -18.87 -25.52
N GLU A 163 16.43 -19.05 -24.59
CA GLU A 163 15.07 -19.49 -24.85
C GLU A 163 14.18 -18.32 -25.32
N ALA A 164 14.62 -17.67 -26.43
CA ALA A 164 13.74 -16.79 -27.17
C ALA A 164 13.03 -17.65 -28.22
N GLY A 165 11.80 -18.07 -27.93
CA GLY A 165 10.91 -18.70 -28.87
C GLY A 165 10.38 -17.73 -29.91
#